data_518fa43a36057041fae3b340b2a4e1c9
#
_entry.id   518fa43a36057041fae3b340b2a4e1c9
#
_cell.length_a   1.000
_cell.length_b   1.000
_cell.length_c   1.000
_cell.angle_alpha   90.00
_cell.angle_beta   90.00
_cell.angle_gamma   90.00
#
_symmetry.space_group_name_H-M   'P 1'
#
loop_
_entity.id
_entity.type
_entity.pdbx_description
1 polymer ?
#
loop_
_entity_poly.entity_id
_entity_poly.type
_entity_poly.pdbx_seq_one_letter_code
_entity_poly.pdbx_strand_id
1 'polypeptide(L)' 'MVDTFERMYFLLLNSITDALRELESGNSKLAMEMLTEAQQRAEEMYIQGDETTSPQQKTGER' A
#
# COMPACT_ATOMS: atom_id res chain seq x y z
N MET A 1 -9.33 -10.96 -15.56
CA MET A 1 -8.26 -9.98 -15.41
C MET A 1 -8.52 -9.09 -14.20
N VAL A 2 -7.49 -8.84 -13.42
CA VAL A 2 -7.63 -8.07 -12.19
C VAL A 2 -7.32 -6.61 -12.48
N ASP A 3 -8.23 -5.72 -12.12
CA ASP A 3 -7.97 -4.30 -12.35
C ASP A 3 -7.14 -3.72 -11.21
N THR A 4 -6.76 -2.45 -11.37
CA THR A 4 -5.86 -1.81 -10.44
C THR A 4 -6.44 -1.74 -9.03
N PHE A 5 -7.70 -1.37 -8.92
CA PHE A 5 -8.32 -1.25 -7.59
C PHE A 5 -8.41 -2.61 -6.90
N GLU A 6 -8.69 -3.64 -7.66
CA GLU A 6 -8.77 -4.97 -7.09
C GLU A 6 -7.40 -5.42 -6.58
N ARG A 7 -6.36 -5.12 -7.33
CA ARG A 7 -5.00 -5.45 -6.90
C ARG A 7 -4.62 -4.66 -5.66
N MET A 8 -4.99 -3.38 -5.61
CA MET A 8 -4.74 -2.57 -4.43
C MET A 8 -5.49 -3.12 -3.23
N TYR A 9 -6.71 -3.54 -3.44
CA TYR A 9 -7.50 -4.13 -2.36
C TYR A 9 -6.80 -5.35 -1.76
N PHE A 10 -6.36 -6.26 -2.61
CA PHE A 10 -5.70 -7.46 -2.12
C PHE A 10 -4.38 -7.13 -1.45
N LEU A 11 -3.62 -6.21 -2.01
CA LEU A 11 -2.38 -5.81 -1.39
C LEU A 11 -2.61 -5.27 0.02
N LEU A 12 -3.56 -4.36 0.15
CA LEU A 12 -3.83 -3.74 1.44
C LEU A 12 -4.40 -4.76 2.42
N LEU A 13 -5.30 -5.60 1.96
CA LEU A 13 -5.89 -6.61 2.83
C LEU A 13 -4.83 -7.57 3.37
N ASN A 14 -3.97 -8.05 2.49
CA ASN A 14 -2.92 -8.97 2.90
C ASN A 14 -1.95 -8.29 3.85
N SER A 15 -1.62 -7.03 3.58
CA SER A 15 -0.69 -6.30 4.44
C SER A 15 -1.29 -6.07 5.81
N ILE A 16 -2.58 -5.78 5.87
CA ILE A 16 -3.26 -5.60 7.15
C ILE A 16 -3.24 -6.91 7.93
N THR A 17 -3.51 -8.02 7.26
CA THR A 17 -3.49 -9.32 7.92
C THR A 17 -2.11 -9.62 8.50
N ASP A 18 -1.07 -9.36 7.71
CA ASP A 18 0.27 -9.61 8.18
C ASP A 18 0.64 -8.68 9.33
N ALA A 19 0.24 -7.42 9.24
CA ALA A 19 0.54 -6.47 10.30
C ALA A 19 -0.15 -6.86 11.60
N LEU A 20 -1.40 -7.32 11.51
CA LEU A 20 -2.11 -7.76 12.71
C LEU A 20 -1.39 -8.93 13.37
N ARG A 21 -0.85 -9.83 12.56
CA ARG A 21 -0.11 -10.96 13.09
C ARG A 21 1.13 -10.49 13.83
N GLU A 22 1.81 -9.48 13.28
CA GLU A 22 2.99 -8.95 13.95
C GLU A 22 2.62 -8.23 15.24
N LEU A 23 1.48 -7.55 15.24
CA LEU A 23 1.03 -6.89 16.46
C LEU A 23 0.74 -7.91 17.56
N GLU A 24 0.14 -9.03 17.19
CA GLU A 24 -0.14 -10.08 18.16
C GLU A 24 1.14 -10.65 18.74
N SER A 25 2.20 -10.65 17.94
CA SER A 25 3.49 -11.15 18.40
C SER A 25 4.29 -10.10 19.16
N GLY A 26 3.78 -8.90 19.28
CA GLY A 26 4.50 -7.86 19.99
C GLY A 26 5.43 -7.05 19.11
N ASN A 27 5.37 -7.21 17.81
CA ASN A 27 6.25 -6.52 16.88
C ASN A 27 5.57 -5.30 16.28
N SER A 28 5.23 -4.34 17.13
CA SER A 28 4.46 -3.19 16.66
C SER A 28 5.24 -2.35 15.66
N LYS A 29 6.55 -2.23 15.84
CA LYS A 29 7.34 -1.44 14.91
C LYS A 29 7.33 -2.06 13.53
N LEU A 30 7.49 -3.36 13.46
CA LEU A 30 7.45 -4.05 12.18
C LEU A 30 6.07 -3.91 11.54
N ALA A 31 5.02 -4.01 12.36
CA ALA A 31 3.67 -3.85 11.84
C ALA A 31 3.49 -2.46 11.22
N MET A 32 4.00 -1.43 11.88
CA MET A 32 3.90 -0.08 11.34
C MET A 32 4.63 0.04 10.01
N GLU A 33 5.80 -0.55 9.92
CA GLU A 33 6.56 -0.52 8.69
C GLU A 33 5.82 -1.22 7.56
N MET A 34 5.19 -2.35 7.87
CA MET A 34 4.45 -3.10 6.88
C MET A 34 3.27 -2.29 6.35
N LEU A 35 2.56 -1.63 7.25
CA LEU A 35 1.42 -0.82 6.84
C LEU A 35 1.85 0.39 6.05
N THR A 36 2.94 1.04 6.46
CA THR A 36 3.45 2.18 5.75
C THR A 36 3.86 1.79 4.33
N GLU A 37 4.56 0.68 4.21
CA GLU A 37 4.99 0.22 2.89
C GLU A 37 3.78 -0.12 2.04
N ALA A 38 2.77 -0.72 2.64
CA ALA A 38 1.58 -1.09 1.88
C ALA A 38 0.89 0.15 1.32
N GLN A 39 0.82 1.21 2.11
CA GLN A 39 0.22 2.45 1.64
C GLN A 39 1.00 3.01 0.46
N GLN A 40 2.31 3.01 0.55
CA GLN A 40 3.13 3.53 -0.52
C GLN A 40 2.97 2.72 -1.79
N ARG A 41 2.92 1.41 -1.66
CA ARG A 41 2.74 0.54 -2.81
C ARG A 41 1.38 0.75 -3.46
N ALA A 42 0.35 0.89 -2.63
CA ALA A 42 -0.99 1.09 -3.15
C ALA A 42 -1.06 2.41 -3.91
N GLU A 43 -0.42 3.45 -3.38
CA GLU A 43 -0.39 4.73 -4.06
C GLU A 43 0.32 4.63 -5.40
N GLU A 44 1.42 3.91 -5.44
CA GLU A 44 2.14 3.73 -6.68
C GLU A 44 1.29 2.97 -7.69
N MET A 45 0.60 1.95 -7.24
CA MET A 45 -0.26 1.18 -8.13
C MET A 45 -1.38 2.05 -8.69
N TYR A 46 -1.93 2.90 -7.85
CA TYR A 46 -2.99 3.80 -8.30
C TYR A 46 -2.50 4.75 -9.38
N ILE A 47 -1.33 5.33 -9.15
CA ILE A 47 -0.75 6.27 -10.10
C ILE A 47 -0.43 5.57 -11.41
N GLN A 48 0.17 4.40 -11.33
CA GLN A 48 0.55 3.67 -12.53
C GLN A 48 -0.67 3.19 -13.30
N GLY A 49 -1.74 2.88 -12.60
CA GLY A 49 -2.94 2.44 -13.26
C GLY A 49 -3.71 3.56 -13.92
N ASP A 50 -3.45 4.79 -13.53
CA ASP A 50 -4.09 5.95 -14.10
C ASP A 50 -3.13 6.65 -15.03
N GLU A 51 -3.14 6.27 -16.28
CA GLU A 51 -2.17 6.74 -17.24
C GLU A 51 -2.24 8.22 -17.48
N THR A 52 -3.36 8.83 -17.18
CA THR A 52 -3.50 10.26 -17.38
C THR A 52 -2.82 11.06 -16.31
N THR A 53 -2.44 10.43 -15.22
CA THR A 53 -1.86 11.12 -14.09
C THR A 53 -0.42 11.47 -14.35
N SER A 54 -0.12 12.72 -14.20
CA SER A 54 1.25 13.14 -14.24
C SER A 54 1.93 12.77 -12.97
N PRO A 55 3.01 12.12 -13.08
CA PRO A 55 3.63 11.61 -11.87
C PRO A 55 4.16 12.64 -10.95
N GLN A 56 4.07 13.60 -11.25
CA GLN A 56 4.56 14.47 -10.42
C GLN A 56 4.09 14.79 -9.27
N GLN A 57 3.60 14.63 -9.20
CA GLN A 57 3.44 14.72 -8.35
C GLN A 57 3.70 14.51 -7.36
N LYS A 58 3.89 14.58 -7.32
CA LYS A 58 4.17 14.32 -6.49
C LYS A 58 4.64 14.47 -5.67
N THR A 59 4.71 14.72 -5.83
CA THR A 59 5.15 14.68 -5.26
C THR A 59 5.38 14.86 -4.31
N GLY A 60 5.58 14.95 -4.24
CA GLY A 60 5.78 15.02 -3.39
C GLY A 60 5.62 15.71 -2.51
N GLU A 61 5.25 16.24 -2.57
CA GLU A 61 5.15 16.66 -1.95
C GLU A 61 4.76 16.56 -1.00
N ARG A 62 4.64 16.43 -0.58
CA ARG A 62 4.24 16.22 0.28
C ARG A 62 4.58 16.08 1.18
#